data_f0d11c26ea1c206e6c23f5ba060ea9f5
#
_entry.id   f0d11c26ea1c206e6c23f5ba060ea9f5
#
_cell.length_a   1.000
_cell.length_b   1.000
_cell.length_c   1.000
_cell.angle_alpha   90.00
_cell.angle_beta   90.00
_cell.angle_gamma   90.00
#
_symmetry.space_group_name_H-M   'P 1'
#
loop_
_entity.id
_entity.type
_entity.pdbx_description
1 polymer ?
#
loop_
_entity_poly.entity_id
_entity_poly.type
_entity_poly.pdbx_seq_one_letter_code
_entity_poly.pdbx_strand_id
1 'polypeptide(L)'
;MRYRPTFAEMKNPSGIGEAIHALASEIYPICRSITGEGVRATLAAMSRHVGLTVQSVPTGTQVFDWQIPKEWTIRDAFIKNAAGERVVDFRASNLHVLNYSMPVHAHLPLSELKQHIFTLPEQPDLIPYRTSYYHERWGFCMAHRQLEALPDGIYEVVIDSSLEDGHLHYGEYLHQGASSDEFLLSAHICHPSLANDNCSGLALLTYVAKQLSTAKTRHSYRFLFAPGTIGSIAWLSAHEADAGRIKHGLVVSCVGDGGGPTYKRSRQGSALIDRAMCHLLKHEWPAAKILDFSPYGYDERQFCSPGFDLPVGLFQRSQFGTFPEYHTSADDLDFIRPEHLASSFALVMSVIDLIENNRRPLNLLPKCEPQLGRRGLFSTFGGDPEGPAKSMALLWVLNLADGGHTLLDIAERSGMPFRIIADAAARLHEKELIAYPGET
;
A
#
# COMPACT_ATOMS: atom_id res chain seq x y z
N MET A 1 27.00 -2.08 -19.54
CA MET A 1 26.68 -1.73 -18.13
C MET A 1 26.81 -2.99 -17.30
N ARG A 2 27.62 -3.02 -16.24
CA ARG A 2 27.73 -4.22 -15.39
C ARG A 2 26.41 -4.40 -14.67
N TYR A 3 25.78 -5.57 -14.83
CA TYR A 3 24.64 -6.00 -14.03
C TYR A 3 24.98 -5.77 -12.54
N ARG A 4 24.20 -4.99 -11.86
CA ARG A 4 24.29 -4.85 -10.41
C ARG A 4 23.09 -5.57 -9.82
N PRO A 5 23.27 -6.57 -8.95
CA PRO A 5 22.20 -7.10 -8.11
C PRO A 5 21.83 -6.02 -7.08
N THR A 6 21.03 -5.03 -7.52
CA THR A 6 20.85 -3.79 -6.77
C THR A 6 19.80 -3.90 -5.68
N PHE A 7 18.82 -4.79 -5.83
CA PHE A 7 17.70 -4.85 -4.90
C PHE A 7 17.77 -6.00 -3.90
N ALA A 8 18.53 -7.07 -4.18
CA ALA A 8 18.67 -8.19 -3.24
C ALA A 8 19.23 -7.76 -1.88
N GLU A 9 20.20 -6.86 -1.87
CA GLU A 9 20.78 -6.28 -0.64
C GLU A 9 19.84 -5.26 0.04
N MET A 10 18.89 -4.68 -0.73
CA MET A 10 17.94 -3.66 -0.25
C MET A 10 16.68 -4.26 0.36
N LYS A 11 16.45 -5.59 0.22
CA LYS A 11 15.21 -6.25 0.66
C LYS A 11 15.03 -6.27 2.18
N ASN A 12 16.11 -6.33 2.95
CA ASN A 12 16.06 -6.43 4.40
C ASN A 12 17.13 -5.56 5.07
N PRO A 13 17.04 -4.22 5.01
CA PRO A 13 17.93 -3.37 5.77
C PRO A 13 17.75 -3.63 7.27
N SER A 14 18.85 -3.66 8.03
CA SER A 14 18.77 -3.81 9.49
C SER A 14 17.90 -2.70 10.09
N GLY A 15 16.96 -3.08 10.98
CA GLY A 15 16.08 -2.14 11.67
C GLY A 15 14.96 -1.54 10.80
N ILE A 16 14.68 -2.09 9.61
CA ILE A 16 13.65 -1.51 8.71
C ILE A 16 12.25 -1.62 9.32
N GLY A 17 11.92 -2.74 9.95
CA GLY A 17 10.63 -2.94 10.59
C GLY A 17 10.37 -1.95 11.71
N GLU A 18 11.36 -1.74 12.56
CA GLU A 18 11.33 -0.77 13.65
C GLU A 18 11.20 0.66 13.14
N ALA A 19 11.90 0.99 12.05
CA ALA A 19 11.83 2.32 11.45
C ALA A 19 10.45 2.60 10.83
N ILE A 20 9.85 1.61 10.15
CA ILE A 20 8.48 1.71 9.61
C ILE A 20 7.48 1.83 10.76
N HIS A 21 7.60 1.00 11.81
CA HIS A 21 6.73 1.04 12.98
C HIS A 21 6.82 2.39 13.71
N ALA A 22 8.01 2.96 13.83
CA ALA A 22 8.20 4.28 14.44
C ALA A 22 7.48 5.39 13.68
N LEU A 23 7.53 5.40 12.34
CA LEU A 23 6.77 6.35 11.53
C LEU A 23 5.26 6.11 11.65
N ALA A 24 4.81 4.84 11.61
CA ALA A 24 3.41 4.50 11.82
C ALA A 24 2.92 5.02 13.19
N SER A 25 3.74 4.86 14.25
CA SER A 25 3.44 5.35 15.60
C SER A 25 3.37 6.88 15.67
N GLU A 26 4.23 7.58 14.94
CA GLU A 26 4.22 9.04 14.88
C GLU A 26 2.94 9.59 14.23
N ILE A 27 2.50 8.97 13.13
CA ILE A 27 1.31 9.44 12.40
C ILE A 27 0.00 8.89 12.97
N TYR A 28 0.04 7.85 13.80
CA TYR A 28 -1.15 7.20 14.37
C TYR A 28 -2.09 8.17 15.12
N PRO A 29 -1.64 9.05 16.03
CA PRO A 29 -2.53 9.93 16.79
C PRO A 29 -3.15 11.05 15.97
N ILE A 30 -2.75 11.24 14.70
CA ILE A 30 -3.28 12.33 13.87
C ILE A 30 -4.70 11.96 13.40
N CYS A 31 -5.68 12.82 13.70
CA CYS A 31 -7.06 12.64 13.22
C CYS A 31 -7.14 13.02 11.73
N ARG A 32 -7.09 12.03 10.85
CA ARG A 32 -7.28 12.20 9.40
C ARG A 32 -8.74 12.03 9.01
N SER A 33 -9.07 12.63 7.86
CA SER A 33 -10.33 12.42 7.13
C SER A 33 -10.04 12.46 5.63
N ILE A 34 -11.07 12.51 4.78
CA ILE A 34 -10.90 12.66 3.32
C ILE A 34 -10.37 14.04 2.91
N THR A 35 -10.40 15.02 3.81
CA THR A 35 -9.84 16.37 3.66
C THR A 35 -9.29 16.86 5.00
N GLY A 36 -8.68 18.02 5.04
CA GLY A 36 -8.38 18.79 6.25
C GLY A 36 -6.96 18.65 6.79
N GLU A 37 -6.75 19.22 7.97
CA GLU A 37 -5.42 19.39 8.58
C GLU A 37 -4.71 18.05 8.87
N GLY A 38 -5.45 17.00 9.25
CA GLY A 38 -4.84 15.70 9.54
C GLY A 38 -4.12 15.09 8.34
N VAL A 39 -4.62 15.29 7.12
CA VAL A 39 -3.96 14.86 5.88
C VAL A 39 -2.67 15.64 5.69
N ARG A 40 -2.71 16.97 5.80
CA ARG A 40 -1.53 17.84 5.65
C ARG A 40 -0.44 17.52 6.68
N ALA A 41 -0.83 17.36 7.94
CA ALA A 41 0.10 17.00 9.02
C ALA A 41 0.78 15.65 8.77
N THR A 42 0.02 14.65 8.30
CA THR A 42 0.56 13.33 7.96
C THR A 42 1.52 13.41 6.78
N LEU A 43 1.16 14.12 5.69
CA LEU A 43 2.05 14.34 4.56
C LEU A 43 3.33 15.08 4.96
N ALA A 44 3.24 16.07 5.86
CA ALA A 44 4.40 16.77 6.39
C ALA A 44 5.33 15.85 7.20
N ALA A 45 4.76 14.94 8.02
CA ALA A 45 5.52 13.93 8.75
C ALA A 45 6.28 13.00 7.78
N MET A 46 5.61 12.49 6.77
CA MET A 46 6.21 11.61 5.74
C MET A 46 7.25 12.34 4.90
N SER A 47 7.05 13.62 4.60
CA SER A 47 7.97 14.45 3.81
C SER A 47 9.36 14.61 4.44
N ARG A 48 9.50 14.39 5.74
CA ARG A 48 10.83 14.37 6.40
C ARG A 48 11.70 13.17 5.99
N HIS A 49 11.08 12.12 5.45
CA HIS A 49 11.75 10.90 5.01
C HIS A 49 12.03 10.87 3.51
N VAL A 50 11.09 11.42 2.72
CA VAL A 50 11.19 11.53 1.25
C VAL A 50 10.46 12.79 0.81
N GLY A 51 11.06 13.57 -0.09
CA GLY A 51 10.51 14.87 -0.54
C GLY A 51 9.21 14.71 -1.32
N LEU A 52 8.05 14.76 -0.63
CA LEU A 52 6.74 14.71 -1.25
C LEU A 52 6.38 16.07 -1.87
N THR A 53 5.79 16.03 -3.06
CA THR A 53 5.04 17.15 -3.63
C THR A 53 3.60 17.04 -3.16
N VAL A 54 3.11 18.04 -2.44
CA VAL A 54 1.71 18.08 -1.98
C VAL A 54 0.88 18.83 -2.99
N GLN A 55 -0.13 18.19 -3.51
CA GLN A 55 -1.13 18.76 -4.41
C GLN A 55 -2.37 19.15 -3.64
N SER A 56 -3.08 20.18 -4.13
CA SER A 56 -4.33 20.65 -3.54
C SER A 56 -5.39 20.86 -4.63
N VAL A 57 -6.59 20.34 -4.40
CA VAL A 57 -7.72 20.44 -5.32
C VAL A 57 -8.87 21.14 -4.60
N PRO A 58 -9.36 22.31 -5.10
CA PRO A 58 -10.40 23.10 -4.44
C PRO A 58 -11.72 22.32 -4.27
N THR A 59 -12.43 22.57 -3.17
CA THR A 59 -13.83 22.15 -2.98
C THR A 59 -14.68 22.55 -4.19
N GLY A 60 -15.59 21.67 -4.59
CA GLY A 60 -16.49 21.91 -5.73
C GLY A 60 -15.87 21.59 -7.10
N THR A 61 -14.56 21.30 -7.18
CA THR A 61 -13.94 20.87 -8.45
C THR A 61 -14.56 19.56 -8.93
N GLN A 62 -15.01 19.55 -10.19
CA GLN A 62 -15.53 18.34 -10.82
C GLN A 62 -14.38 17.40 -11.20
N VAL A 63 -14.45 16.15 -10.78
CA VAL A 63 -13.49 15.09 -11.08
C VAL A 63 -14.27 13.85 -11.55
N PHE A 64 -14.42 13.73 -12.87
CA PHE A 64 -15.34 12.82 -13.55
C PHE A 64 -16.78 12.99 -13.03
N ASP A 65 -17.42 11.95 -12.50
CA ASP A 65 -18.80 12.01 -11.95
C ASP A 65 -18.83 12.49 -10.48
N TRP A 66 -17.66 12.78 -9.87
CA TRP A 66 -17.54 13.20 -8.48
C TRP A 66 -17.20 14.69 -8.38
N GLN A 67 -17.51 15.25 -7.22
CA GLN A 67 -17.12 16.61 -6.86
C GLN A 67 -16.27 16.58 -5.60
N ILE A 68 -15.20 17.39 -5.56
CA ILE A 68 -14.35 17.50 -4.37
C ILE A 68 -15.20 18.06 -3.22
N PRO A 69 -15.26 17.34 -2.08
CA PRO A 69 -16.08 17.74 -0.95
C PRO A 69 -15.47 18.90 -0.17
N LYS A 70 -16.25 19.46 0.76
CA LYS A 70 -15.81 20.50 1.71
C LYS A 70 -14.62 20.02 2.53
N GLU A 71 -13.80 20.96 2.95
CA GLU A 71 -12.71 20.68 3.88
C GLU A 71 -13.24 20.55 5.31
N TRP A 72 -12.85 19.46 5.99
CA TRP A 72 -13.21 19.20 7.36
C TRP A 72 -12.00 19.37 8.28
N THR A 73 -12.20 20.16 9.35
CA THR A 73 -11.20 20.31 10.41
C THR A 73 -11.87 20.13 11.76
N ILE A 74 -11.23 19.38 12.67
CA ILE A 74 -11.72 19.17 14.04
C ILE A 74 -10.67 19.68 15.04
N ARG A 75 -11.14 20.34 16.10
CA ARG A 75 -10.33 20.90 17.16
C ARG A 75 -10.54 20.19 18.49
N ASP A 76 -11.80 19.87 18.82
CA ASP A 76 -12.15 19.12 20.03
C ASP A 76 -13.55 18.50 19.85
N ALA A 77 -13.85 17.43 20.60
CA ALA A 77 -15.19 16.91 20.73
C ALA A 77 -15.36 16.13 22.03
N PHE A 78 -16.51 16.26 22.66
CA PHE A 78 -16.78 15.55 23.89
C PHE A 78 -18.29 15.44 24.19
N ILE A 79 -18.61 14.50 25.06
CA ILE A 79 -19.90 14.40 25.74
C ILE A 79 -19.61 14.53 27.23
N LYS A 80 -20.31 15.48 27.93
CA LYS A 80 -20.26 15.61 29.39
C LYS A 80 -21.59 15.20 30.02
N ASN A 81 -21.51 14.58 31.20
CA ASN A 81 -22.64 14.31 32.05
C ASN A 81 -23.03 15.55 32.86
N ALA A 82 -24.11 15.45 33.67
CA ALA A 82 -24.61 16.54 34.54
C ALA A 82 -23.59 16.97 35.62
N ALA A 83 -22.62 16.12 35.95
CA ALA A 83 -21.53 16.47 36.90
C ALA A 83 -20.39 17.23 36.22
N GLY A 84 -20.44 17.46 34.91
CA GLY A 84 -19.40 18.12 34.12
C GLY A 84 -18.24 17.20 33.72
N GLU A 85 -18.34 15.89 33.95
CA GLU A 85 -17.32 14.91 33.60
C GLU A 85 -17.43 14.56 32.11
N ARG A 86 -16.31 14.53 31.39
CA ARG A 86 -16.26 14.02 30.00
C ARG A 86 -16.40 12.49 30.00
N VAL A 87 -17.56 12.00 29.61
CA VAL A 87 -17.83 10.56 29.42
C VAL A 87 -17.38 10.08 28.04
N VAL A 88 -17.22 10.99 27.08
CA VAL A 88 -16.56 10.79 25.79
C VAL A 88 -15.62 11.95 25.58
N ASP A 89 -14.38 11.67 25.19
CA ASP A 89 -13.34 12.69 24.95
C ASP A 89 -12.51 12.37 23.70
N PHE A 90 -12.63 13.22 22.69
CA PHE A 90 -11.83 13.15 21.46
C PHE A 90 -10.32 13.08 21.72
N ARG A 91 -9.84 13.74 22.79
CA ARG A 91 -8.42 13.75 23.14
C ARG A 91 -7.93 12.41 23.69
N ALA A 92 -8.83 11.59 24.23
CA ALA A 92 -8.52 10.24 24.67
C ALA A 92 -8.46 9.27 23.48
N SER A 93 -9.40 9.43 22.51
CA SER A 93 -9.39 8.70 21.25
C SER A 93 -10.11 9.51 20.18
N ASN A 94 -9.44 9.77 19.05
CA ASN A 94 -10.08 10.48 17.94
C ASN A 94 -11.14 9.62 17.22
N LEU A 95 -11.19 8.30 17.47
CA LEU A 95 -12.27 7.42 17.01
C LEU A 95 -13.62 7.73 17.67
N HIS A 96 -13.63 8.45 18.79
CA HIS A 96 -14.88 8.86 19.46
C HIS A 96 -15.77 9.77 18.61
N VAL A 97 -15.26 10.36 17.55
CA VAL A 97 -16.08 11.21 16.66
C VAL A 97 -16.44 10.44 15.39
N LEU A 98 -17.72 10.49 15.03
CA LEU A 98 -18.13 10.11 13.67
C LEU A 98 -17.34 10.98 12.69
N ASN A 99 -16.38 10.38 11.98
CA ASN A 99 -15.45 11.11 11.15
C ASN A 99 -16.18 11.96 10.09
N TYR A 100 -15.75 13.19 9.88
CA TYR A 100 -16.40 14.18 9.03
C TYR A 100 -17.71 14.75 9.60
N SER A 101 -17.89 14.77 10.93
CA SER A 101 -19.06 15.34 11.59
C SER A 101 -19.15 16.85 11.45
N MET A 102 -20.38 17.35 11.24
CA MET A 102 -20.71 18.78 11.36
C MET A 102 -20.47 19.29 12.80
N PRO A 103 -20.21 20.58 12.99
CA PRO A 103 -20.14 21.16 14.32
C PRO A 103 -21.49 21.07 15.06
N VAL A 104 -21.44 20.82 16.37
CA VAL A 104 -22.59 20.80 17.24
C VAL A 104 -22.24 21.31 18.63
N HIS A 105 -23.15 22.07 19.26
CA HIS A 105 -23.11 22.39 20.67
C HIS A 105 -24.57 22.34 21.19
N ALA A 106 -24.92 21.32 21.95
CA ALA A 106 -26.28 21.08 22.40
C ALA A 106 -26.29 20.45 23.79
N HIS A 107 -27.46 20.56 24.44
CA HIS A 107 -27.80 19.81 25.65
C HIS A 107 -28.94 18.88 25.30
N LEU A 108 -28.72 17.58 25.37
CA LEU A 108 -29.67 16.56 24.93
C LEU A 108 -29.98 15.57 26.04
N PRO A 109 -31.25 15.12 26.19
CA PRO A 109 -31.53 13.97 27.02
C PRO A 109 -30.89 12.71 26.41
N LEU A 110 -30.55 11.72 27.25
CA LEU A 110 -29.91 10.49 26.80
C LEU A 110 -30.67 9.80 25.66
N SER A 111 -32.00 9.84 25.70
CA SER A 111 -32.88 9.22 24.65
C SER A 111 -32.67 9.83 23.25
N GLU A 112 -32.41 11.14 23.17
CA GLU A 112 -32.05 11.81 21.89
C GLU A 112 -30.60 11.58 21.53
N LEU A 113 -29.71 11.71 22.52
CA LEU A 113 -28.26 11.51 22.31
C LEU A 113 -27.97 10.13 21.71
N LYS A 114 -28.65 9.08 22.15
CA LYS A 114 -28.51 7.71 21.64
C LYS A 114 -28.69 7.60 20.11
N GLN A 115 -29.46 8.49 19.49
CA GLN A 115 -29.68 8.50 18.02
C GLN A 115 -28.43 8.95 17.24
N HIS A 116 -27.48 9.60 17.93
CA HIS A 116 -26.23 10.10 17.39
C HIS A 116 -25.01 9.30 17.86
N ILE A 117 -25.23 8.16 18.53
CA ILE A 117 -24.13 7.31 19.02
C ILE A 117 -24.10 6.00 18.23
N PHE A 118 -22.89 5.65 17.79
CA PHE A 118 -22.59 4.42 17.08
C PHE A 118 -21.76 3.49 17.96
N THR A 119 -22.17 2.25 18.06
CA THR A 119 -21.50 1.19 18.83
C THR A 119 -21.47 -0.12 18.05
N LEU A 120 -20.75 -1.12 18.57
CA LEU A 120 -20.73 -2.51 18.09
C LEU A 120 -21.19 -3.44 19.21
N PRO A 121 -22.47 -3.85 19.26
CA PRO A 121 -22.94 -4.77 20.30
C PRO A 121 -22.21 -6.12 20.32
N GLU A 122 -21.77 -6.61 19.15
CA GLU A 122 -21.00 -7.84 18.99
C GLU A 122 -19.53 -7.73 19.47
N GLN A 123 -19.02 -6.50 19.60
CA GLN A 123 -17.70 -6.17 20.14
C GLN A 123 -17.84 -5.06 21.20
N PRO A 124 -18.48 -5.35 22.35
CA PRO A 124 -19.04 -4.33 23.24
C PRO A 124 -17.99 -3.43 23.94
N ASP A 125 -16.72 -3.83 23.95
CA ASP A 125 -15.62 -3.08 24.57
C ASP A 125 -14.86 -2.19 23.57
N LEU A 126 -15.15 -2.29 22.26
CA LEU A 126 -14.41 -1.57 21.22
C LEU A 126 -15.19 -0.34 20.74
N ILE A 127 -14.43 0.70 20.40
CA ILE A 127 -14.95 1.91 19.76
C ILE A 127 -14.91 1.68 18.24
N PRO A 128 -16.05 1.75 17.53
CA PRO A 128 -16.06 1.58 16.08
C PRO A 128 -15.53 2.83 15.36
N TYR A 129 -14.88 2.64 14.23
CA TYR A 129 -14.67 3.71 13.26
C TYR A 129 -15.89 3.82 12.35
N ARG A 130 -16.48 5.02 12.28
CA ARG A 130 -17.60 5.37 11.40
C ARG A 130 -17.37 6.72 10.76
N THR A 131 -17.98 6.93 9.59
CA THR A 131 -17.83 8.16 8.78
C THR A 131 -19.18 8.71 8.35
N SER A 132 -19.24 10.02 8.08
CA SER A 132 -20.36 10.70 7.48
C SER A 132 -20.01 11.35 6.14
N TYR A 133 -19.06 10.82 5.41
CA TYR A 133 -18.62 11.37 4.13
C TYR A 133 -19.79 11.68 3.21
N TYR A 134 -19.81 12.89 2.63
CA TYR A 134 -20.84 13.40 1.72
C TYR A 134 -22.23 13.60 2.33
N HIS A 135 -22.37 13.45 3.68
CA HIS A 135 -23.62 13.69 4.38
C HIS A 135 -23.41 14.69 5.52
N GLU A 136 -24.21 15.75 5.56
CA GLU A 136 -24.19 16.74 6.63
C GLU A 136 -24.91 16.18 7.88
N ARG A 137 -24.16 15.46 8.71
CA ARG A 137 -24.61 14.93 10.01
C ARG A 137 -23.48 14.93 11.01
N TRP A 138 -23.81 14.71 12.28
CA TRP A 138 -22.86 14.59 13.35
C TRP A 138 -23.13 13.34 14.19
N GLY A 139 -22.13 12.90 14.97
CA GLY A 139 -22.29 11.79 15.89
C GLY A 139 -21.02 11.44 16.64
N PHE A 140 -21.18 10.52 17.56
CA PHE A 140 -20.09 9.95 18.34
C PHE A 140 -20.04 8.44 18.21
N CYS A 141 -18.86 7.87 18.43
CA CYS A 141 -18.63 6.45 18.54
C CYS A 141 -18.14 6.12 19.95
N MET A 142 -18.62 5.06 20.55
CA MET A 142 -18.15 4.60 21.86
C MET A 142 -18.31 3.09 22.00
N ALA A 143 -17.68 2.52 23.02
CA ALA A 143 -17.91 1.12 23.38
C ALA A 143 -19.38 0.89 23.78
N HIS A 144 -19.94 -0.23 23.39
CA HIS A 144 -21.37 -0.51 23.66
C HIS A 144 -21.65 -0.58 25.17
N ARG A 145 -20.79 -1.23 25.95
CA ARG A 145 -20.88 -1.27 27.43
C ARG A 145 -20.83 0.11 28.04
N GLN A 146 -20.04 1.03 27.49
CA GLN A 146 -20.03 2.42 27.98
C GLN A 146 -21.36 3.11 27.73
N LEU A 147 -22.00 2.90 26.56
CA LEU A 147 -23.33 3.45 26.28
C LEU A 147 -24.40 2.90 27.22
N GLU A 148 -24.36 1.58 27.50
CA GLU A 148 -25.32 0.94 28.42
C GLU A 148 -25.18 1.45 29.87
N ALA A 149 -23.97 1.83 30.28
CA ALA A 149 -23.68 2.34 31.61
C ALA A 149 -24.04 3.82 31.80
N LEU A 150 -24.43 4.56 30.75
CA LEU A 150 -24.76 5.97 30.86
C LEU A 150 -26.08 6.14 31.62
N PRO A 151 -26.13 6.88 32.75
CA PRO A 151 -27.36 7.16 33.48
C PRO A 151 -28.30 8.08 32.68
N ASP A 152 -29.61 7.95 32.92
CA ASP A 152 -30.54 8.91 32.38
C ASP A 152 -30.21 10.33 32.86
N GLY A 153 -30.31 11.29 31.96
CA GLY A 153 -29.95 12.67 32.26
C GLY A 153 -29.81 13.54 31.03
N ILE A 154 -29.41 14.79 31.27
CA ILE A 154 -29.05 15.75 30.21
C ILE A 154 -27.52 15.73 30.05
N TYR A 155 -27.10 15.66 28.80
CA TYR A 155 -25.68 15.65 28.40
C TYR A 155 -25.36 16.88 27.59
N GLU A 156 -24.23 17.53 27.91
CA GLU A 156 -23.63 18.54 27.04
C GLU A 156 -22.84 17.84 25.94
N VAL A 157 -23.17 18.14 24.70
CA VAL A 157 -22.59 17.55 23.50
C VAL A 157 -21.89 18.63 22.69
N VAL A 158 -20.59 18.48 22.45
CA VAL A 158 -19.79 19.43 21.67
C VAL A 158 -18.95 18.69 20.64
N ILE A 159 -19.07 19.11 19.39
CA ILE A 159 -18.11 18.82 18.32
C ILE A 159 -17.64 20.17 17.76
N ASP A 160 -16.42 20.57 18.14
CA ASP A 160 -15.79 21.76 17.61
C ASP A 160 -15.05 21.43 16.32
N SER A 161 -15.80 21.41 15.23
CA SER A 161 -15.32 21.18 13.88
C SER A 161 -15.72 22.33 12.95
N SER A 162 -15.15 22.35 11.77
CA SER A 162 -15.60 23.16 10.64
C SER A 162 -15.74 22.28 9.40
N LEU A 163 -16.72 22.61 8.56
CA LEU A 163 -16.97 21.96 7.26
C LEU A 163 -17.22 23.07 6.26
N GLU A 164 -16.18 23.55 5.61
CA GLU A 164 -16.14 24.76 4.81
C GLU A 164 -15.51 24.51 3.43
N ASP A 165 -15.61 25.46 2.53
CA ASP A 165 -14.86 25.41 1.28
C ASP A 165 -13.37 25.51 1.57
N GLY A 166 -12.62 24.61 0.97
CA GLY A 166 -11.19 24.48 1.17
C GLY A 166 -10.59 23.58 0.10
N HIS A 167 -9.75 22.62 0.48
CA HIS A 167 -9.05 21.78 -0.49
C HIS A 167 -8.97 20.31 -0.04
N LEU A 168 -9.04 19.42 -1.01
CA LEU A 168 -8.53 18.06 -0.87
C LEU A 168 -7.02 18.09 -1.14
N HIS A 169 -6.23 17.40 -0.29
CA HIS A 169 -4.79 17.29 -0.45
C HIS A 169 -4.39 15.84 -0.68
N TYR A 170 -3.38 15.63 -1.54
CA TYR A 170 -2.69 14.36 -1.69
C TYR A 170 -1.18 14.59 -1.89
N GLY A 171 -0.37 13.60 -1.55
CA GLY A 171 1.08 13.66 -1.70
C GLY A 171 1.57 12.75 -2.80
N GLU A 172 2.56 13.21 -3.57
CA GLU A 172 3.23 12.44 -4.61
C GLU A 172 4.74 12.47 -4.43
N TYR A 173 5.39 11.38 -4.79
CA TYR A 173 6.82 11.33 -5.03
C TYR A 173 7.09 10.54 -6.30
N LEU A 174 7.84 11.12 -7.22
CA LEU A 174 8.31 10.43 -8.44
C LEU A 174 9.81 10.20 -8.37
N HIS A 175 10.20 8.94 -8.24
CA HIS A 175 11.56 8.51 -8.49
C HIS A 175 11.75 8.27 -9.98
N GLN A 176 12.51 9.14 -10.65
CA GLN A 176 12.74 9.05 -12.09
C GLN A 176 13.75 7.94 -12.40
N GLY A 177 13.33 6.96 -13.17
CA GLY A 177 14.18 5.92 -13.74
C GLY A 177 14.71 6.24 -15.13
N ALA A 178 15.28 5.25 -15.78
CA ALA A 178 15.77 5.37 -17.17
C ALA A 178 14.63 5.41 -18.21
N SER A 179 13.47 4.84 -17.88
CA SER A 179 12.26 4.81 -18.72
C SER A 179 11.18 5.71 -18.16
N SER A 180 10.33 6.23 -19.05
CA SER A 180 9.08 6.92 -18.69
C SER A 180 7.96 5.97 -18.26
N ASP A 181 8.12 4.65 -18.42
CA ASP A 181 7.19 3.66 -17.89
C ASP A 181 7.21 3.70 -16.38
N GLU A 182 6.02 3.84 -15.77
CA GLU A 182 5.88 4.02 -14.34
C GLU A 182 5.33 2.77 -13.64
N PHE A 183 5.85 2.53 -12.43
CA PHE A 183 5.26 1.64 -11.45
C PHE A 183 4.58 2.50 -10.37
N LEU A 184 3.24 2.44 -10.30
CA LEU A 184 2.46 3.13 -9.28
C LEU A 184 2.45 2.33 -7.97
N LEU A 185 2.80 3.00 -6.86
CA LEU A 185 2.69 2.49 -5.49
C LEU A 185 1.79 3.44 -4.72
N SER A 186 0.62 2.98 -4.28
CA SER A 186 -0.39 3.84 -3.66
C SER A 186 -0.83 3.34 -2.30
N ALA A 187 -1.02 4.26 -1.34
CA ALA A 187 -1.60 4.01 -0.03
C ALA A 187 -2.58 5.13 0.35
N HIS A 188 -3.72 4.76 0.93
CA HIS A 188 -4.70 5.75 1.33
C HIS A 188 -4.37 6.43 2.66
N ILE A 189 -4.75 7.71 2.81
CA ILE A 189 -4.33 8.59 3.90
C ILE A 189 -5.52 9.17 4.72
N CYS A 190 -6.72 8.65 4.57
CA CYS A 190 -7.93 9.29 5.11
C CYS A 190 -8.42 8.75 6.46
N HIS A 191 -7.87 7.66 6.98
CA HIS A 191 -8.33 7.08 8.24
C HIS A 191 -7.68 7.73 9.45
N PRO A 192 -8.41 7.95 10.56
CA PRO A 192 -7.84 8.48 11.82
C PRO A 192 -6.93 7.44 12.49
N SER A 193 -6.91 7.32 13.80
CA SER A 193 -6.08 6.38 14.57
C SER A 193 -6.43 4.91 14.29
N LEU A 194 -6.03 4.41 13.11
CA LEU A 194 -6.05 3.01 12.72
C LEU A 194 -4.64 2.64 12.26
N ALA A 195 -3.99 1.75 13.01
CA ALA A 195 -2.57 1.47 12.83
C ALA A 195 -2.31 0.61 11.58
N ASN A 196 -3.08 -0.48 11.42
CA ASN A 196 -2.97 -1.35 10.27
C ASN A 196 -3.65 -0.73 9.04
N ASP A 197 -4.82 -0.09 9.22
CA ASP A 197 -5.62 0.54 8.17
C ASP A 197 -5.63 2.08 8.27
N ASN A 198 -4.62 2.84 7.82
CA ASN A 198 -3.52 2.41 6.96
C ASN A 198 -2.20 3.10 7.33
N CYS A 199 -1.93 3.39 8.62
CA CYS A 199 -0.61 3.90 9.01
C CYS A 199 0.51 2.96 8.58
N SER A 200 0.25 1.63 8.60
CA SER A 200 1.19 0.61 8.16
C SER A 200 1.59 0.77 6.68
N GLY A 201 0.62 0.94 5.78
CA GLY A 201 0.86 1.11 4.34
C GLY A 201 1.53 2.46 4.02
N LEU A 202 1.13 3.55 4.69
CA LEU A 202 1.74 4.87 4.55
C LEU A 202 3.22 4.84 4.94
N ALA A 203 3.52 4.30 6.12
CA ALA A 203 4.88 4.21 6.63
C ALA A 203 5.74 3.28 5.76
N LEU A 204 5.21 2.11 5.37
CA LEU A 204 5.91 1.16 4.52
C LEU A 204 6.30 1.78 3.18
N LEU A 205 5.36 2.39 2.44
CA LEU A 205 5.64 2.99 1.14
C LEU A 205 6.55 4.22 1.24
N THR A 206 6.51 4.96 2.35
CA THR A 206 7.47 6.05 2.61
C THR A 206 8.90 5.51 2.67
N TYR A 207 9.12 4.37 3.34
CA TYR A 207 10.45 3.76 3.42
C TYR A 207 10.86 3.06 2.11
N VAL A 208 9.93 2.50 1.34
CA VAL A 208 10.21 2.01 -0.02
C VAL A 208 10.66 3.17 -0.92
N ALA A 209 9.97 4.31 -0.88
CA ALA A 209 10.35 5.51 -1.63
C ALA A 209 11.74 6.03 -1.23
N LYS A 210 12.01 6.09 0.09
CA LYS A 210 13.32 6.46 0.63
C LYS A 210 14.43 5.52 0.16
N GLN A 211 14.17 4.21 0.13
CA GLN A 211 15.14 3.22 -0.33
C GLN A 211 15.45 3.40 -1.83
N LEU A 212 14.39 3.58 -2.65
CA LEU A 212 14.55 3.78 -4.09
C LEU A 212 15.23 5.10 -4.43
N SER A 213 15.08 6.15 -3.61
CA SER A 213 15.69 7.46 -3.88
C SER A 213 17.22 7.41 -4.03
N THR A 214 17.85 6.38 -3.50
CA THR A 214 19.31 6.15 -3.59
C THR A 214 19.72 5.19 -4.72
N ALA A 215 18.75 4.58 -5.41
CA ALA A 215 18.96 3.57 -6.44
C ALA A 215 18.90 4.16 -7.85
N LYS A 216 19.54 3.48 -8.80
CA LYS A 216 19.30 3.68 -10.22
C LYS A 216 18.36 2.59 -10.71
N THR A 217 17.22 2.99 -11.25
CA THR A 217 16.15 2.10 -11.69
C THR A 217 15.97 2.16 -13.20
N ARG A 218 15.45 1.09 -13.77
CA ARG A 218 15.02 1.04 -15.17
C ARG A 218 13.68 1.75 -15.34
N HIS A 219 12.71 1.40 -14.49
CA HIS A 219 11.39 2.03 -14.47
C HIS A 219 11.38 3.26 -13.57
N SER A 220 10.48 4.19 -13.84
CA SER A 220 10.13 5.25 -12.91
C SER A 220 9.15 4.72 -11.86
N TYR A 221 9.23 5.22 -10.63
CA TYR A 221 8.37 4.78 -9.52
C TYR A 221 7.58 5.98 -8.99
N ARG A 222 6.26 5.91 -9.13
CA ARG A 222 5.36 6.92 -8.62
C ARG A 222 4.72 6.45 -7.32
N PHE A 223 4.90 7.21 -6.26
CA PHE A 223 4.24 7.02 -4.98
C PHE A 223 3.09 8.00 -4.87
N LEU A 224 1.92 7.50 -4.50
CA LEU A 224 0.70 8.30 -4.32
C LEU A 224 0.12 8.03 -2.92
N PHE A 225 -0.03 9.10 -2.15
CA PHE A 225 -0.66 9.09 -0.83
C PHE A 225 -1.89 9.98 -0.88
N ALA A 226 -3.06 9.38 -1.06
CA ALA A 226 -4.29 10.12 -1.37
C ALA A 226 -5.45 9.66 -0.48
N PRO A 227 -6.42 10.55 -0.13
CA PRO A 227 -7.63 10.13 0.56
C PRO A 227 -8.44 9.15 -0.29
N GLY A 228 -8.68 7.97 0.22
CA GLY A 228 -9.43 6.94 -0.50
C GLY A 228 -10.95 7.15 -0.45
N THR A 229 -11.67 7.06 -1.56
CA THR A 229 -11.21 6.87 -2.95
C THR A 229 -11.23 8.17 -3.75
N ILE A 230 -11.75 9.26 -3.16
CA ILE A 230 -11.89 10.56 -3.84
C ILE A 230 -10.53 11.15 -4.26
N GLY A 231 -9.47 10.89 -3.49
CA GLY A 231 -8.13 11.36 -3.83
C GLY A 231 -7.53 10.64 -5.04
N SER A 232 -7.72 9.32 -5.16
CA SER A 232 -7.30 8.57 -6.36
C SER A 232 -8.10 8.97 -7.59
N ILE A 233 -9.40 9.27 -7.43
CA ILE A 233 -10.24 9.81 -8.51
C ILE A 233 -9.75 11.21 -8.94
N ALA A 234 -9.46 12.09 -7.98
CA ALA A 234 -8.92 13.41 -8.26
C ALA A 234 -7.56 13.34 -8.97
N TRP A 235 -6.70 12.44 -8.51
CA TRP A 235 -5.40 12.20 -9.14
C TRP A 235 -5.56 11.71 -10.59
N LEU A 236 -6.42 10.72 -10.83
CA LEU A 236 -6.71 10.19 -12.17
C LEU A 236 -7.27 11.29 -13.11
N SER A 237 -8.14 12.16 -12.60
CA SER A 237 -8.69 13.28 -13.37
C SER A 237 -7.60 14.27 -13.77
N ALA A 238 -6.65 14.55 -12.89
CA ALA A 238 -5.53 15.46 -13.19
C ALA A 238 -4.48 14.83 -14.13
N HIS A 239 -4.40 13.51 -14.19
CA HIS A 239 -3.37 12.76 -14.93
C HIS A 239 -3.96 11.89 -16.07
N GLU A 240 -5.18 12.16 -16.51
CA GLU A 240 -5.89 11.36 -17.53
C GLU A 240 -5.04 11.13 -18.79
N ALA A 241 -4.38 12.18 -19.28
CA ALA A 241 -3.54 12.11 -20.47
C ALA A 241 -2.27 11.26 -20.30
N ASP A 242 -1.75 11.16 -19.08
CA ASP A 242 -0.47 10.52 -18.76
C ASP A 242 -0.62 9.17 -18.05
N ALA A 243 -1.82 8.81 -17.62
CA ALA A 243 -2.09 7.58 -16.88
C ALA A 243 -1.60 6.32 -17.62
N GLY A 244 -1.57 6.34 -18.95
CA GLY A 244 -1.03 5.27 -19.77
C GLY A 244 0.46 4.97 -19.59
N ARG A 245 1.22 5.82 -18.87
CA ARG A 245 2.60 5.54 -18.46
C ARG A 245 2.67 4.48 -17.36
N ILE A 246 1.59 4.29 -16.59
CA ILE A 246 1.52 3.28 -15.53
C ILE A 246 1.42 1.90 -16.20
N LYS A 247 2.51 1.15 -16.16
CA LYS A 247 2.61 -0.21 -16.70
C LYS A 247 2.48 -1.28 -15.61
N HIS A 248 2.64 -0.89 -14.36
CA HIS A 248 2.51 -1.75 -13.17
C HIS A 248 1.98 -0.91 -12.02
N GLY A 249 1.22 -1.51 -11.12
CA GLY A 249 0.77 -0.80 -9.94
C GLY A 249 0.42 -1.72 -8.79
N LEU A 250 0.59 -1.21 -7.58
CA LEU A 250 0.27 -1.90 -6.35
C LEU A 250 -0.32 -0.90 -5.35
N VAL A 251 -1.57 -1.10 -4.96
CA VAL A 251 -2.15 -0.48 -3.78
C VAL A 251 -1.71 -1.28 -2.56
N VAL A 252 -1.32 -0.60 -1.49
CA VAL A 252 -0.79 -1.20 -0.26
C VAL A 252 -1.65 -0.75 0.92
N SER A 253 -2.25 -1.72 1.62
CA SER A 253 -3.11 -1.48 2.77
C SER A 253 -3.06 -2.65 3.75
N CYS A 254 -3.24 -2.39 5.05
CA CYS A 254 -3.29 -3.43 6.08
C CYS A 254 -2.09 -4.39 6.03
N VAL A 255 -0.86 -3.85 6.16
CA VAL A 255 0.38 -4.62 5.93
C VAL A 255 1.23 -4.82 7.18
N GLY A 256 0.70 -4.51 8.39
CA GLY A 256 1.42 -4.59 9.66
C GLY A 256 1.01 -5.71 10.59
N ASP A 257 -0.11 -6.41 10.32
CA ASP A 257 -0.67 -7.45 11.17
C ASP A 257 -0.01 -8.83 11.00
N GLY A 258 -0.40 -9.79 11.85
CA GLY A 258 0.12 -11.16 11.85
C GLY A 258 -0.41 -12.08 10.77
N GLY A 259 -1.32 -11.64 9.89
CA GLY A 259 -1.84 -12.43 8.77
C GLY A 259 -0.78 -12.73 7.71
N GLY A 260 -1.00 -13.75 6.89
CA GLY A 260 -0.15 -14.02 5.72
C GLY A 260 -0.39 -13.02 4.59
N PRO A 261 0.58 -12.85 3.66
CA PRO A 261 0.38 -11.99 2.51
C PRO A 261 -0.87 -12.39 1.71
N THR A 262 -1.67 -11.40 1.34
CA THR A 262 -2.83 -11.55 0.45
C THR A 262 -2.66 -10.60 -0.73
N TYR A 263 -2.76 -11.13 -1.92
CA TYR A 263 -2.72 -10.36 -3.17
C TYR A 263 -4.04 -10.48 -3.92
N LYS A 264 -4.67 -9.37 -4.22
CA LYS A 264 -5.80 -9.29 -5.15
C LYS A 264 -5.30 -8.81 -6.51
N ARG A 265 -5.55 -9.61 -7.54
CA ARG A 265 -5.13 -9.31 -8.92
C ARG A 265 -5.75 -8.03 -9.43
N SER A 266 -5.08 -7.42 -10.41
CA SER A 266 -5.66 -6.37 -11.23
C SER A 266 -6.87 -6.88 -12.03
N ARG A 267 -7.66 -5.95 -12.57
CA ARG A 267 -8.80 -6.32 -13.45
C ARG A 267 -8.36 -7.15 -14.67
N GLN A 268 -7.16 -6.91 -15.18
CA GLN A 268 -6.60 -7.69 -16.30
C GLN A 268 -6.29 -9.15 -15.89
N GLY A 269 -6.01 -9.42 -14.61
CA GLY A 269 -5.81 -10.76 -14.04
C GLY A 269 -4.51 -11.46 -14.44
N SER A 270 -3.86 -11.02 -15.51
CA SER A 270 -2.64 -11.62 -16.09
C SER A 270 -1.58 -10.59 -16.48
N ALA A 271 -1.72 -9.33 -16.05
CA ALA A 271 -0.71 -8.31 -16.25
C ALA A 271 0.63 -8.73 -15.60
N LEU A 272 1.72 -8.09 -16.01
CA LEU A 272 3.04 -8.44 -15.46
C LEU A 272 3.08 -8.34 -13.94
N ILE A 273 2.42 -7.35 -13.34
CA ILE A 273 2.32 -7.25 -11.88
C ILE A 273 1.61 -8.46 -11.25
N ASP A 274 0.51 -8.94 -11.89
CA ASP A 274 -0.21 -10.12 -11.41
C ASP A 274 0.66 -11.37 -11.46
N ARG A 275 1.36 -11.58 -12.57
CA ARG A 275 2.28 -12.70 -12.76
C ARG A 275 3.44 -12.64 -11.77
N ALA A 276 4.07 -11.46 -11.62
CA ALA A 276 5.18 -11.25 -10.70
C ALA A 276 4.79 -11.55 -9.25
N MET A 277 3.67 -10.99 -8.78
CA MET A 277 3.15 -11.24 -7.45
C MET A 277 2.81 -12.72 -7.25
N CYS A 278 2.08 -13.33 -8.16
CA CYS A 278 1.71 -14.75 -8.06
C CYS A 278 2.94 -15.66 -8.04
N HIS A 279 3.94 -15.36 -8.87
CA HIS A 279 5.19 -16.13 -8.92
C HIS A 279 5.97 -16.03 -7.61
N LEU A 280 6.19 -14.82 -7.09
CA LEU A 280 6.90 -14.60 -5.83
C LEU A 280 6.17 -15.25 -4.65
N LEU A 281 4.86 -15.01 -4.53
CA LEU A 281 4.06 -15.58 -3.45
C LEU A 281 4.10 -17.10 -3.45
N LYS A 282 4.00 -17.73 -4.61
CA LYS A 282 4.09 -19.19 -4.75
C LYS A 282 5.42 -19.76 -4.23
N HIS A 283 6.53 -19.07 -4.48
CA HIS A 283 7.87 -19.58 -4.21
C HIS A 283 8.45 -19.14 -2.86
N GLU A 284 8.12 -17.94 -2.41
CA GLU A 284 8.73 -17.32 -1.21
C GLU A 284 7.75 -17.23 -0.03
N TRP A 285 6.43 -17.20 -0.30
CA TRP A 285 5.37 -17.11 0.72
C TRP A 285 4.26 -18.13 0.48
N PRO A 286 4.51 -19.44 0.68
CA PRO A 286 3.56 -20.51 0.30
C PRO A 286 2.21 -20.46 1.04
N ALA A 287 2.12 -19.76 2.18
CA ALA A 287 0.88 -19.53 2.90
C ALA A 287 0.08 -18.31 2.40
N ALA A 288 0.57 -17.61 1.37
CA ALA A 288 -0.08 -16.43 0.82
C ALA A 288 -1.40 -16.78 0.14
N LYS A 289 -2.34 -15.82 0.18
CA LYS A 289 -3.62 -15.92 -0.54
C LYS A 289 -3.55 -15.09 -1.83
N ILE A 290 -4.05 -15.65 -2.91
CA ILE A 290 -4.21 -14.97 -4.19
C ILE A 290 -5.70 -14.91 -4.49
N LEU A 291 -6.23 -13.69 -4.66
CA LEU A 291 -7.63 -13.43 -4.96
C LEU A 291 -7.75 -12.92 -6.38
N ASP A 292 -8.80 -13.35 -7.08
CA ASP A 292 -9.14 -12.75 -8.36
C ASP A 292 -9.73 -11.33 -8.17
N PHE A 293 -9.70 -10.55 -9.24
CA PHE A 293 -10.30 -9.22 -9.22
C PHE A 293 -11.78 -9.27 -8.86
N SER A 294 -12.18 -8.38 -7.97
CA SER A 294 -13.59 -8.05 -7.74
C SER A 294 -13.73 -6.52 -7.72
N PRO A 295 -14.88 -5.96 -8.15
CA PRO A 295 -15.10 -4.51 -8.17
C PRO A 295 -15.29 -3.90 -6.77
N TYR A 296 -15.38 -4.72 -5.74
CA TYR A 296 -15.32 -4.29 -4.34
C TYR A 296 -13.86 -4.28 -3.86
N GLY A 297 -13.42 -3.17 -3.30
CA GLY A 297 -12.03 -2.98 -2.86
C GLY A 297 -11.79 -1.55 -2.45
N TYR A 298 -10.55 -1.11 -2.58
CA TYR A 298 -10.15 0.25 -2.27
C TYR A 298 -9.77 1.05 -3.53
N ASP A 299 -8.61 1.70 -3.55
CA ASP A 299 -8.20 2.57 -4.67
C ASP A 299 -7.87 1.78 -5.96
N GLU A 300 -7.47 0.50 -5.87
CA GLU A 300 -7.16 -0.33 -7.05
C GLU A 300 -8.34 -0.42 -8.02
N ARG A 301 -9.58 -0.40 -7.50
CA ARG A 301 -10.79 -0.43 -8.35
C ARG A 301 -10.96 0.85 -9.18
N GLN A 302 -10.42 1.99 -8.71
CA GLN A 302 -10.46 3.25 -9.46
C GLN A 302 -9.45 3.21 -10.60
N PHE A 303 -8.22 2.79 -10.31
CA PHE A 303 -7.17 2.58 -11.33
C PHE A 303 -7.58 1.53 -12.36
N CYS A 304 -8.25 0.46 -11.95
CA CYS A 304 -8.78 -0.61 -12.79
C CYS A 304 -10.12 -0.29 -13.46
N SER A 305 -10.66 0.94 -13.31
CA SER A 305 -11.95 1.29 -13.93
C SER A 305 -11.90 1.14 -15.45
N PRO A 306 -13.03 0.82 -16.14
CA PRO A 306 -13.02 0.47 -17.55
C PRO A 306 -12.38 1.50 -18.48
N GLY A 307 -12.44 2.78 -18.14
CA GLY A 307 -11.86 3.87 -18.93
C GLY A 307 -10.35 3.97 -18.81
N PHE A 308 -9.75 3.46 -17.74
CA PHE A 308 -8.31 3.45 -17.49
C PHE A 308 -7.69 2.08 -17.67
N ASP A 309 -8.31 1.04 -17.11
CA ASP A 309 -7.86 -0.35 -17.12
C ASP A 309 -6.37 -0.52 -16.78
N LEU A 310 -5.88 0.25 -15.79
CA LEU A 310 -4.48 0.20 -15.39
C LEU A 310 -4.19 -1.12 -14.66
N PRO A 311 -3.02 -1.72 -14.88
CA PRO A 311 -2.64 -2.99 -14.25
C PRO A 311 -2.22 -2.77 -12.80
N VAL A 312 -3.18 -2.52 -11.92
CA VAL A 312 -2.98 -2.22 -10.49
C VAL A 312 -3.63 -3.28 -9.63
N GLY A 313 -2.83 -4.03 -8.88
CA GLY A 313 -3.31 -4.99 -7.88
C GLY A 313 -3.33 -4.39 -6.47
N LEU A 314 -3.82 -5.17 -5.50
CA LEU A 314 -3.83 -4.80 -4.08
C LEU A 314 -3.03 -5.81 -3.27
N PHE A 315 -2.08 -5.31 -2.49
CA PHE A 315 -1.35 -6.07 -1.48
C PHE A 315 -1.80 -5.69 -0.08
N GLN A 316 -2.12 -6.70 0.72
CA GLN A 316 -2.44 -6.62 2.14
C GLN A 316 -1.98 -7.89 2.85
N ARG A 317 -1.95 -7.89 4.19
CA ARG A 317 -1.78 -9.12 4.97
C ARG A 317 -3.16 -9.71 5.25
N SER A 318 -3.81 -9.35 6.33
CA SER A 318 -5.22 -9.72 6.51
C SER A 318 -6.12 -8.91 5.58
N GLN A 319 -7.04 -9.59 4.93
CA GLN A 319 -7.99 -8.93 4.03
C GLN A 319 -8.92 -8.01 4.84
N PHE A 320 -9.03 -6.76 4.43
CA PHE A 320 -9.93 -5.80 5.10
C PHE A 320 -11.35 -6.35 5.22
N GLY A 321 -12.00 -6.06 6.35
CA GLY A 321 -13.34 -6.57 6.67
C GLY A 321 -13.40 -8.07 7.07
N THR A 322 -12.25 -8.78 7.17
CA THR A 322 -12.23 -10.19 7.56
C THR A 322 -11.56 -10.47 8.91
N PHE A 323 -11.02 -9.46 9.56
CA PHE A 323 -10.40 -9.57 10.88
C PHE A 323 -11.15 -8.68 11.89
N PRO A 324 -11.26 -9.10 13.16
CA PRO A 324 -12.12 -8.46 14.14
C PRO A 324 -11.68 -7.04 14.53
N GLU A 325 -10.41 -6.72 14.40
CA GLU A 325 -9.84 -5.41 14.72
C GLU A 325 -10.20 -4.34 13.67
N TYR A 326 -10.57 -4.76 12.47
CA TYR A 326 -10.85 -3.87 11.34
C TYR A 326 -11.90 -2.81 11.68
N HIS A 327 -11.56 -1.53 11.47
CA HIS A 327 -12.40 -0.37 11.75
C HIS A 327 -12.90 -0.29 13.20
N THR A 328 -12.04 -0.67 14.14
CA THR A 328 -12.29 -0.54 15.59
C THR A 328 -11.06 0.00 16.31
N SER A 329 -11.22 0.34 17.59
CA SER A 329 -10.11 0.77 18.47
C SER A 329 -9.08 -0.33 18.77
N ALA A 330 -9.32 -1.57 18.34
CA ALA A 330 -8.34 -2.66 18.43
C ALA A 330 -7.34 -2.67 17.25
N ASP A 331 -7.57 -1.85 16.21
CA ASP A 331 -6.56 -1.58 15.18
C ASP A 331 -5.58 -0.51 15.69
N ASP A 332 -4.82 -0.87 16.71
CA ASP A 332 -3.86 -0.03 17.42
C ASP A 332 -2.40 -0.39 17.11
N LEU A 333 -1.46 0.27 17.79
CA LEU A 333 -0.03 0.07 17.58
C LEU A 333 0.48 -1.28 18.08
N ASP A 334 -0.25 -1.94 18.99
CA ASP A 334 0.09 -3.28 19.44
C ASP A 334 -0.38 -4.36 18.45
N PHE A 335 -1.34 -4.05 17.58
CA PHE A 335 -1.81 -4.94 16.52
C PHE A 335 -0.80 -5.06 15.38
N ILE A 336 -0.07 -4.00 15.05
CA ILE A 336 1.01 -4.03 14.04
C ILE A 336 2.36 -4.35 14.69
N ARG A 337 3.20 -5.11 13.97
CA ARG A 337 4.50 -5.55 14.50
C ARG A 337 5.64 -5.22 13.55
N PRO A 338 6.83 -4.80 14.07
CA PRO A 338 8.01 -4.54 13.25
C PRO A 338 8.38 -5.68 12.31
N GLU A 339 8.34 -6.94 12.78
CA GLU A 339 8.67 -8.11 11.96
C GLU A 339 7.71 -8.32 10.78
N HIS A 340 6.42 -8.01 10.96
CA HIS A 340 5.42 -8.11 9.90
C HIS A 340 5.60 -6.98 8.86
N LEU A 341 5.89 -5.76 9.33
CA LEU A 341 6.23 -4.62 8.49
C LEU A 341 7.50 -4.88 7.67
N ALA A 342 8.55 -5.44 8.30
CA ALA A 342 9.77 -5.84 7.60
C ALA A 342 9.51 -6.89 6.52
N SER A 343 8.68 -7.91 6.82
CA SER A 343 8.27 -8.94 5.86
C SER A 343 7.49 -8.35 4.69
N SER A 344 6.57 -7.42 4.95
CA SER A 344 5.80 -6.73 3.92
C SER A 344 6.68 -5.82 3.05
N PHE A 345 7.64 -5.13 3.66
CA PHE A 345 8.66 -4.34 2.95
C PHE A 345 9.49 -5.23 2.02
N ALA A 346 9.97 -6.37 2.52
CA ALA A 346 10.75 -7.32 1.73
C ALA A 346 9.96 -7.85 0.53
N LEU A 347 8.66 -8.11 0.67
CA LEU A 347 7.81 -8.52 -0.43
C LEU A 347 7.68 -7.44 -1.50
N VAL A 348 7.39 -6.18 -1.12
CA VAL A 348 7.29 -5.06 -2.08
C VAL A 348 8.62 -4.86 -2.80
N MET A 349 9.75 -4.90 -2.08
CA MET A 349 11.09 -4.79 -2.69
C MET A 349 11.40 -5.98 -3.60
N SER A 350 10.90 -7.19 -3.30
CA SER A 350 11.06 -8.37 -4.17
C SER A 350 10.30 -8.24 -5.48
N VAL A 351 9.09 -7.66 -5.43
CA VAL A 351 8.31 -7.36 -6.65
C VAL A 351 9.04 -6.34 -7.53
N ILE A 352 9.55 -5.28 -6.92
CA ILE A 352 10.34 -4.24 -7.61
C ILE A 352 11.57 -4.88 -8.26
N ASP A 353 12.34 -5.69 -7.52
CA ASP A 353 13.50 -6.42 -8.03
C ASP A 353 13.16 -7.33 -9.22
N LEU A 354 12.07 -8.09 -9.11
CA LEU A 354 11.61 -8.94 -10.20
C LEU A 354 11.30 -8.12 -11.46
N ILE A 355 10.52 -7.04 -11.34
CA ILE A 355 10.13 -6.20 -12.47
C ILE A 355 11.33 -5.49 -13.10
N GLU A 356 12.27 -4.98 -12.30
CA GLU A 356 13.51 -4.37 -12.76
C GLU A 356 14.37 -5.35 -13.55
N ASN A 357 14.45 -6.60 -13.11
CA ASN A 357 15.28 -7.64 -13.71
C ASN A 357 14.56 -8.50 -14.76
N ASN A 358 13.26 -8.31 -14.96
CA ASN A 358 12.50 -9.06 -15.96
C ASN A 358 12.79 -8.56 -17.37
N ARG A 359 13.83 -9.10 -17.99
CA ARG A 359 14.35 -8.73 -19.31
C ARG A 359 14.16 -9.86 -20.31
N ARG A 360 14.38 -9.56 -21.61
CA ARG A 360 14.34 -10.52 -22.70
C ARG A 360 15.77 -10.86 -23.15
N PRO A 361 16.33 -12.01 -22.74
CA PRO A 361 17.67 -12.40 -23.14
C PRO A 361 17.67 -12.91 -24.60
N LEU A 362 18.79 -12.64 -25.27
CA LEU A 362 19.09 -13.21 -26.61
C LEU A 362 20.38 -14.03 -26.51
N ASN A 363 20.31 -15.31 -26.88
CA ASN A 363 21.45 -16.22 -26.92
C ASN A 363 22.37 -15.86 -28.10
N LEU A 364 23.65 -15.58 -27.80
CA LEU A 364 24.64 -15.22 -28.80
C LEU A 364 25.29 -16.42 -29.51
N LEU A 365 25.06 -17.65 -29.00
CA LEU A 365 25.51 -18.92 -29.59
C LEU A 365 24.32 -19.89 -29.70
N PRO A 366 23.29 -19.58 -30.52
CA PRO A 366 22.02 -20.28 -30.48
C PRO A 366 22.03 -21.68 -31.12
N LYS A 367 23.12 -22.08 -31.79
CA LYS A 367 23.25 -23.39 -32.45
C LYS A 367 23.87 -24.40 -31.50
N CYS A 368 23.07 -25.33 -31.01
CA CYS A 368 23.43 -26.32 -30.01
C CYS A 368 23.81 -25.66 -28.62
N GLU A 369 24.22 -26.49 -27.68
CA GLU A 369 24.65 -26.00 -26.36
C GLU A 369 26.08 -25.48 -26.43
N PRO A 370 26.35 -24.24 -25.96
CA PRO A 370 27.71 -23.76 -25.85
C PRO A 370 28.46 -24.54 -24.76
N GLN A 371 29.78 -24.75 -24.96
CA GLN A 371 30.63 -25.50 -24.02
C GLN A 371 30.76 -24.74 -22.69
N LEU A 372 29.87 -24.99 -21.73
CA LEU A 372 29.76 -24.32 -20.44
C LEU A 372 30.98 -24.62 -19.53
N GLY A 373 31.49 -25.85 -19.59
CA GLY A 373 32.65 -26.30 -18.78
C GLY A 373 33.88 -25.45 -18.97
N ARG A 374 34.27 -25.13 -20.21
CA ARG A 374 35.46 -24.29 -20.48
C ARG A 374 35.30 -22.85 -20.02
N ARG A 375 34.07 -22.40 -19.72
CA ARG A 375 33.76 -21.08 -19.22
C ARG A 375 33.58 -21.05 -17.70
N GLY A 376 33.85 -22.17 -17.01
CA GLY A 376 33.71 -22.29 -15.56
C GLY A 376 32.25 -22.24 -15.07
N LEU A 377 31.31 -22.51 -15.98
CA LEU A 377 29.87 -22.50 -15.63
C LEU A 377 29.37 -23.86 -15.15
N PHE A 378 30.07 -24.94 -15.42
CA PHE A 378 29.93 -26.28 -14.84
C PHE A 378 31.03 -26.52 -13.81
N SER A 379 31.16 -25.69 -12.81
CA SER A 379 32.09 -26.02 -11.72
C SER A 379 31.48 -27.05 -10.80
N THR A 380 32.29 -28.01 -10.40
CA THR A 380 32.08 -29.08 -9.44
C THR A 380 31.07 -28.72 -8.33
N PHE A 381 29.85 -29.25 -8.44
CA PHE A 381 28.78 -29.07 -7.46
C PHE A 381 28.91 -30.00 -6.24
N GLY A 382 30.08 -30.54 -5.97
CA GLY A 382 30.31 -31.31 -4.78
C GLY A 382 30.08 -30.45 -3.52
N GLY A 383 28.98 -30.72 -2.81
CA GLY A 383 28.64 -30.04 -1.57
C GLY A 383 27.71 -28.83 -1.66
N ASP A 384 27.27 -28.40 -2.86
CA ASP A 384 26.22 -27.37 -3.04
C ASP A 384 24.85 -28.04 -3.27
N PRO A 385 23.91 -27.97 -2.30
CA PRO A 385 22.57 -28.56 -2.45
C PRO A 385 21.75 -27.93 -3.60
N GLU A 386 22.02 -26.67 -3.94
CA GLU A 386 21.37 -25.96 -5.04
C GLU A 386 22.06 -26.18 -6.40
N GLY A 387 23.19 -26.87 -6.41
CA GLY A 387 24.01 -27.07 -7.62
C GLY A 387 23.26 -27.61 -8.83
N PRO A 388 22.44 -28.68 -8.69
CA PRO A 388 21.64 -29.20 -9.81
C PRO A 388 20.62 -28.21 -10.32
N ALA A 389 19.96 -27.44 -9.45
CA ALA A 389 18.99 -26.41 -9.83
C ALA A 389 19.68 -25.24 -10.57
N LYS A 390 20.85 -24.78 -10.10
CA LYS A 390 21.64 -23.73 -10.74
C LYS A 390 22.12 -24.14 -12.13
N SER A 391 22.53 -25.41 -12.32
CA SER A 391 22.90 -25.94 -13.63
C SER A 391 21.70 -25.97 -14.58
N MET A 392 20.56 -26.48 -14.10
CA MET A 392 19.35 -26.56 -14.90
C MET A 392 18.87 -25.16 -15.30
N ALA A 393 18.99 -24.15 -14.44
CA ALA A 393 18.64 -22.77 -14.75
C ALA A 393 19.47 -22.20 -15.89
N LEU A 394 20.80 -22.48 -15.95
CA LEU A 394 21.63 -22.08 -17.10
C LEU A 394 21.11 -22.64 -18.41
N LEU A 395 20.73 -23.93 -18.43
CA LEU A 395 20.19 -24.60 -19.62
C LEU A 395 18.84 -24.03 -20.03
N TRP A 396 17.94 -23.76 -19.07
CA TRP A 396 16.65 -23.11 -19.33
C TRP A 396 16.81 -21.73 -19.94
N VAL A 397 17.70 -20.89 -19.37
CA VAL A 397 17.95 -19.55 -19.91
C VAL A 397 18.54 -19.64 -21.31
N LEU A 398 19.57 -20.46 -21.56
CA LEU A 398 20.16 -20.61 -22.91
C LEU A 398 19.16 -21.10 -23.94
N ASN A 399 18.26 -22.02 -23.56
CA ASN A 399 17.30 -22.60 -24.49
C ASN A 399 16.18 -21.61 -24.88
N LEU A 400 15.75 -20.76 -23.95
CA LEU A 400 14.64 -19.81 -24.15
C LEU A 400 15.10 -18.36 -24.34
N ALA A 401 16.40 -18.11 -24.41
CA ALA A 401 16.96 -16.79 -24.73
C ALA A 401 16.87 -16.53 -26.24
N ASP A 402 15.67 -16.41 -26.77
CA ASP A 402 15.35 -16.20 -28.19
C ASP A 402 14.96 -14.74 -28.51
N GLY A 403 15.03 -13.84 -27.50
CA GLY A 403 14.58 -12.45 -27.58
C GLY A 403 13.05 -12.29 -27.44
N GLY A 404 12.29 -13.39 -27.46
CA GLY A 404 10.83 -13.42 -27.30
C GLY A 404 10.39 -13.64 -25.85
N HIS A 405 11.07 -14.53 -25.13
CA HIS A 405 10.76 -14.86 -23.73
C HIS A 405 11.46 -13.90 -22.76
N THR A 406 10.72 -13.48 -21.74
CA THR A 406 11.30 -12.77 -20.59
C THR A 406 11.87 -13.75 -19.56
N LEU A 407 12.68 -13.29 -18.62
CA LEU A 407 13.17 -14.14 -17.52
C LEU A 407 12.03 -14.69 -16.65
N LEU A 408 10.91 -13.95 -16.50
CA LEU A 408 9.73 -14.47 -15.80
C LEU A 408 9.05 -15.57 -16.61
N ASP A 409 8.94 -15.45 -17.93
CA ASP A 409 8.41 -16.51 -18.79
C ASP A 409 9.23 -17.81 -18.62
N ILE A 410 10.57 -17.66 -18.54
CA ILE A 410 11.48 -18.79 -18.31
C ILE A 410 11.27 -19.39 -16.92
N ALA A 411 11.14 -18.54 -15.89
CA ALA A 411 10.92 -18.97 -14.52
C ALA A 411 9.58 -19.72 -14.35
N GLU A 412 8.51 -19.19 -14.93
CA GLU A 412 7.19 -19.85 -14.93
C GLU A 412 7.21 -21.18 -15.66
N ARG A 413 7.81 -21.23 -16.87
CA ARG A 413 7.87 -22.45 -17.68
C ARG A 413 8.74 -23.53 -17.06
N SER A 414 9.86 -23.15 -16.43
CA SER A 414 10.75 -24.08 -15.73
C SER A 414 10.21 -24.54 -14.37
N GLY A 415 9.25 -23.80 -13.79
CA GLY A 415 8.77 -23.98 -12.43
C GLY A 415 9.80 -23.58 -11.36
N MET A 416 10.85 -22.84 -11.74
CA MET A 416 11.93 -22.40 -10.84
C MET A 416 11.66 -21.01 -10.26
N PRO A 417 12.13 -20.70 -9.03
CA PRO A 417 12.09 -19.35 -8.50
C PRO A 417 12.78 -18.35 -9.45
N PHE A 418 12.17 -17.17 -9.63
CA PHE A 418 12.71 -16.13 -10.51
C PHE A 418 14.17 -15.79 -10.21
N ARG A 419 14.55 -15.72 -8.92
CA ARG A 419 15.92 -15.42 -8.49
C ARG A 419 16.94 -16.38 -9.10
N ILE A 420 16.66 -17.67 -9.13
CA ILE A 420 17.59 -18.69 -9.69
C ILE A 420 17.77 -18.48 -11.21
N ILE A 421 16.70 -18.14 -11.93
CA ILE A 421 16.74 -17.83 -13.37
C ILE A 421 17.50 -16.53 -13.63
N ALA A 422 17.24 -15.47 -12.83
CA ALA A 422 17.91 -14.19 -12.94
C ALA A 422 19.43 -14.31 -12.67
N ASP A 423 19.83 -15.06 -11.64
CA ASP A 423 21.23 -15.34 -11.31
C ASP A 423 21.92 -16.12 -12.43
N ALA A 424 21.24 -17.11 -13.02
CA ALA A 424 21.76 -17.86 -14.18
C ALA A 424 21.94 -16.95 -15.40
N ALA A 425 20.96 -16.08 -15.68
CA ALA A 425 21.05 -15.11 -16.78
C ALA A 425 22.20 -14.11 -16.56
N ALA A 426 22.39 -13.61 -15.34
CA ALA A 426 23.49 -12.73 -14.99
C ALA A 426 24.86 -13.39 -15.27
N ARG A 427 25.04 -14.65 -14.85
CA ARG A 427 26.28 -15.42 -15.09
C ARG A 427 26.51 -15.69 -16.58
N LEU A 428 25.45 -15.98 -17.33
CA LEU A 428 25.55 -16.17 -18.79
C LEU A 428 25.90 -14.86 -19.51
N HIS A 429 25.34 -13.76 -19.07
CA HIS A 429 25.65 -12.44 -19.61
C HIS A 429 27.11 -12.02 -19.31
N GLU A 430 27.59 -12.26 -18.10
CA GLU A 430 29.01 -12.04 -17.73
C GLU A 430 30.00 -12.83 -18.62
N LYS A 431 29.59 -14.01 -19.07
CA LYS A 431 30.38 -14.87 -19.99
C LYS A 431 30.09 -14.62 -21.48
N GLU A 432 29.39 -13.54 -21.80
CA GLU A 432 29.04 -13.14 -23.18
C GLU A 432 28.29 -14.25 -23.95
N LEU A 433 27.49 -15.05 -23.25
CA LEU A 433 26.65 -16.08 -23.87
C LEU A 433 25.24 -15.58 -24.20
N ILE A 434 24.78 -14.57 -23.51
CA ILE A 434 23.53 -13.87 -23.79
C ILE A 434 23.74 -12.35 -23.77
N ALA A 435 22.87 -11.64 -24.50
CA ALA A 435 22.77 -10.18 -24.47
C ALA A 435 21.32 -9.75 -24.23
N TYR A 436 21.13 -8.46 -23.96
CA TYR A 436 19.81 -7.84 -23.86
C TYR A 436 19.68 -6.77 -24.95
N PRO A 437 19.06 -7.10 -26.11
CA PRO A 437 18.89 -6.17 -27.23
C PRO A 437 18.10 -4.93 -26.82
N GLY A 438 18.59 -3.73 -27.25
CA GLY A 438 17.92 -2.45 -26.95
C GLY A 438 18.35 -1.81 -25.63
N GLU A 439 19.30 -2.38 -24.91
CA GLU A 439 19.86 -1.83 -23.67
C GLU A 439 21.34 -1.45 -23.86
N THR A 440 21.61 -0.52 -24.78
CA THR A 440 22.94 0.11 -24.97
C THR A 440 23.00 1.48 -24.32
#